data_29580d8fd339382817d1657f0c87a5ed
#
_entry.id   29580d8fd339382817d1657f0c87a5ed
#
_cell.length_a   1.000
_cell.length_b   1.000
_cell.length_c   1.000
_cell.angle_alpha   90.00
_cell.angle_beta   90.00
_cell.angle_gamma   90.00
#
_symmetry.space_group_name_H-M   'P 1'
#
loop_
_entity.id
_entity.type
_entity.pdbx_description
1 polymer ?
#
loop_
_entity_poly.entity_id
_entity_poly.type
_entity_poly.pdbx_seq_one_letter_code
_entity_poly.pdbx_strand_id
1 'polypeptide(L)'
;VYVTKDYRQRHATPILHAAALKPWGSWLPWAWPHDGNNDTAAGENLAKQYRDQGLGMLQERATFLDGSNSVEAGLMDMLDRMQTGRWKVFRTCGAWLEERRLYHRKDGKIVKERDDTISASRYAYMMLRFATVRRDGSTIKQRNIKVL
;
A
#
# COMPACT_ATOMS: atom_id res chain seq x y z
N VAL A 1 4.99 -5.73 -9.91
CA VAL A 1 4.37 -5.54 -8.60
C VAL A 1 3.40 -6.68 -8.33
N TYR A 2 3.41 -7.21 -7.11
CA TYR A 2 2.46 -8.22 -6.66
C TYR A 2 1.75 -7.71 -5.40
N VAL A 3 0.42 -7.63 -5.44
CA VAL A 3 -0.42 -7.42 -4.25
C VAL A 3 -0.75 -8.79 -3.66
N THR A 4 -0.13 -9.13 -2.54
CA THR A 4 -0.19 -10.47 -1.95
C THR A 4 -1.16 -10.57 -0.78
N LYS A 5 -1.44 -9.45 -0.13
CA LYS A 5 -2.37 -9.33 0.99
C LYS A 5 -3.08 -8.00 0.93
N ASP A 6 -4.31 -7.96 1.41
CA ASP A 6 -5.08 -6.76 1.64
C ASP A 6 -5.70 -6.79 3.04
N TYR A 7 -6.05 -5.62 3.53
CA TYR A 7 -6.77 -5.45 4.78
C TYR A 7 -7.62 -4.19 4.69
N ARG A 8 -8.88 -4.32 5.03
CA ARG A 8 -9.84 -3.22 5.10
C ARG A 8 -10.76 -3.45 6.28
N GLN A 9 -10.78 -2.51 7.20
CA GLN A 9 -11.73 -2.52 8.31
C GLN A 9 -12.14 -1.09 8.63
N ARG A 10 -13.44 -0.85 8.73
CA ARG A 10 -14.00 0.44 9.12
C ARG A 10 -14.19 0.53 10.63
N HIS A 11 -14.19 1.74 11.14
CA HIS A 11 -14.46 2.05 12.55
C HIS A 11 -13.52 1.33 13.54
N ALA A 12 -12.32 1.01 13.12
CA ALA A 12 -11.28 0.46 13.99
C ALA A 12 -10.29 1.56 14.42
N THR A 13 -9.79 1.42 15.62
CA THR A 13 -8.74 2.31 16.15
C THR A 13 -7.36 1.94 15.58
N PRO A 14 -6.36 2.84 15.64
CA PRO A 14 -4.98 2.50 15.26
C PRO A 14 -4.44 1.26 15.96
N ILE A 15 -4.83 1.02 17.20
CA ILE A 15 -4.45 -0.17 17.97
C ILE A 15 -4.97 -1.46 17.31
N LEU A 16 -6.24 -1.48 16.93
CA LEU A 16 -6.87 -2.63 16.28
C LEU A 16 -6.29 -2.88 14.88
N HIS A 17 -6.09 -1.82 14.11
CA HIS A 17 -5.43 -1.92 12.80
C HIS A 17 -4.01 -2.48 12.96
N ALA A 18 -3.22 -1.92 13.88
CA ALA A 18 -1.86 -2.39 14.11
C ALA A 18 -1.82 -3.85 14.55
N ALA A 19 -2.74 -4.29 15.41
CA ALA A 19 -2.83 -5.68 15.84
C ALA A 19 -3.09 -6.63 14.65
N ALA A 20 -3.93 -6.23 13.70
CA ALA A 20 -4.20 -6.99 12.49
C ALA A 20 -3.02 -7.02 11.51
N LEU A 21 -2.23 -5.95 11.45
CA LEU A 21 -1.15 -5.78 10.46
C LEU A 21 0.21 -6.30 10.94
N LYS A 22 0.50 -6.28 12.24
CA LYS A 22 1.76 -6.79 12.82
C LYS A 22 2.13 -8.22 12.40
N PRO A 23 1.19 -9.17 12.29
CA PRO A 23 1.51 -10.53 11.83
C PRO A 23 2.02 -10.61 10.39
N TRP A 24 1.92 -9.54 9.61
CA TRP A 24 2.46 -9.53 8.24
C TRP A 24 3.99 -9.48 8.24
N GLY A 25 4.60 -8.94 9.27
CA GLY A 25 6.03 -8.95 9.50
C GLY A 25 6.56 -7.61 10.03
N SER A 26 7.36 -7.67 11.10
CA SER A 26 7.98 -6.49 11.71
C SER A 26 9.02 -5.79 10.82
N TRP A 27 9.49 -6.47 9.77
CA TRP A 27 10.47 -5.97 8.81
C TRP A 27 9.85 -5.13 7.69
N LEU A 28 8.51 -5.11 7.55
CA LEU A 28 7.81 -4.39 6.49
C LEU A 28 7.85 -2.88 6.72
N PRO A 29 8.30 -2.07 5.74
CA PRO A 29 8.09 -0.64 5.76
C PRO A 29 6.64 -0.33 5.39
N TRP A 30 6.04 0.62 6.11
CA TRP A 30 4.65 1.03 5.91
C TRP A 30 4.60 2.42 5.29
N ALA A 31 4.08 2.51 4.07
CA ALA A 31 3.78 3.78 3.42
C ALA A 31 2.46 4.36 3.97
N TRP A 32 2.39 5.67 4.06
CA TRP A 32 1.23 6.38 4.60
C TRP A 32 0.94 7.66 3.81
N PRO A 33 -0.34 8.07 3.72
CA PRO A 33 -0.75 9.23 2.95
C PRO A 33 -0.43 10.56 3.65
N HIS A 34 -0.62 11.68 2.93
CA HIS A 34 -0.36 13.02 3.45
C HIS A 34 -1.23 13.41 4.65
N ASP A 35 -2.44 12.90 4.75
CA ASP A 35 -3.36 13.12 5.85
C ASP A 35 -3.00 12.34 7.12
N GLY A 36 -2.05 11.42 7.05
CA GLY A 36 -1.46 10.76 8.21
C GLY A 36 -0.70 11.70 9.15
N ASN A 37 -0.43 12.95 8.71
CA ASN A 37 0.09 14.02 9.55
C ASN A 37 -0.99 14.82 10.28
N ASN A 38 -2.26 14.62 9.96
CA ASN A 38 -3.35 15.33 10.63
C ASN A 38 -3.40 14.91 12.09
N ASP A 39 -3.53 15.90 12.96
CA ASP A 39 -3.70 15.66 14.38
C ASP A 39 -5.07 15.02 14.64
N THR A 40 -5.08 14.07 15.54
CA THR A 40 -6.32 13.52 16.09
C THR A 40 -6.89 14.47 17.14
N ALA A 41 -8.09 14.17 17.62
CA ALA A 41 -8.69 14.91 18.74
C ALA A 41 -7.80 14.94 20.01
N ALA A 42 -6.82 14.05 20.13
CA ALA A 42 -5.84 13.98 21.21
C ALA A 42 -4.54 14.77 20.90
N GLY A 43 -4.45 15.49 19.76
CA GLY A 43 -3.26 16.27 19.37
C GLY A 43 -2.09 15.43 18.85
N GLU A 44 -2.29 14.15 18.55
CA GLU A 44 -1.28 13.27 17.96
C GLU A 44 -1.58 12.97 16.50
N ASN A 45 -0.56 13.01 15.65
CA ASN A 45 -0.78 12.61 14.26
C ASN A 45 -0.93 11.08 14.11
N LEU A 46 -1.72 10.68 13.11
CA LEU A 46 -2.10 9.30 12.92
C LEU A 46 -0.90 8.39 12.62
N ALA A 47 0.07 8.87 11.85
CA ALA A 47 1.28 8.12 11.53
C ALA A 47 2.11 7.82 12.79
N LYS A 48 2.18 8.77 13.74
CA LYS A 48 2.83 8.57 15.04
C LYS A 48 2.14 7.47 15.83
N GLN A 49 0.81 7.49 15.91
CA GLN A 49 0.05 6.45 16.63
C GLN A 49 0.35 5.05 16.12
N TYR A 50 0.39 4.85 14.80
CA TYR A 50 0.77 3.56 14.22
C TYR A 50 2.22 3.18 14.54
N ARG A 51 3.12 4.15 14.54
CA ARG A 51 4.54 3.94 14.88
C ARG A 51 4.69 3.51 16.34
N ASP A 52 3.96 4.15 17.25
CA ASP A 52 3.94 3.80 18.68
C ASP A 52 3.34 2.40 18.92
N GLN A 53 2.48 1.93 18.03
CA GLN A 53 2.01 0.54 18.02
C GLN A 53 3.02 -0.44 17.40
N GLY A 54 4.21 -0.01 17.00
CA GLY A 54 5.28 -0.88 16.50
C GLY A 54 5.19 -1.25 15.02
N LEU A 55 4.43 -0.49 14.21
CA LEU A 55 4.52 -0.59 12.76
C LEU A 55 5.70 0.25 12.24
N GLY A 56 6.49 -0.30 11.34
CA GLY A 56 7.63 0.38 10.70
C GLY A 56 7.20 1.47 9.72
N MET A 57 6.47 2.48 10.22
CA MET A 57 6.01 3.60 9.39
C MET A 57 7.20 4.37 8.82
N LEU A 58 7.22 4.58 7.50
CA LEU A 58 8.22 5.40 6.84
C LEU A 58 8.29 6.79 7.45
N GLN A 59 9.48 7.41 7.40
CA GLN A 59 9.66 8.76 7.97
C GLN A 59 8.91 9.83 7.16
N GLU A 60 8.81 9.62 5.86
CA GLU A 60 8.14 10.53 4.94
C GLU A 60 6.81 9.95 4.44
N ARG A 61 5.87 10.85 4.18
CA ARG A 61 4.58 10.51 3.55
C ARG A 61 4.78 10.03 2.11
N ALA A 62 3.79 9.33 1.58
CA ALA A 62 3.84 8.82 0.22
C ALA A 62 3.91 9.95 -0.82
N THR A 63 5.00 9.95 -1.58
CA THR A 63 5.27 10.86 -2.71
C THR A 63 5.99 10.10 -3.80
N PHE A 64 5.87 10.55 -5.05
CA PHE A 64 6.76 10.15 -6.13
C PHE A 64 8.17 10.71 -5.92
N LEU A 65 9.12 10.28 -6.76
CA LEU A 65 10.51 10.75 -6.70
C LEU A 65 10.64 12.27 -6.91
N ASP A 66 9.75 12.86 -7.69
CA ASP A 66 9.68 14.31 -7.94
C ASP A 66 8.97 15.08 -6.81
N GLY A 67 8.57 14.40 -5.74
CA GLY A 67 7.85 14.99 -4.60
C GLY A 67 6.34 15.16 -4.83
N SER A 68 5.83 14.85 -6.02
CA SER A 68 4.40 14.93 -6.30
C SER A 68 3.61 13.80 -5.62
N ASN A 69 2.30 14.01 -5.46
CA ASN A 69 1.38 13.00 -4.92
C ASN A 69 0.11 12.86 -5.77
N SER A 70 0.20 13.19 -7.05
CA SER A 70 -0.94 13.18 -7.96
C SER A 70 -1.67 11.84 -7.97
N VAL A 71 -2.95 11.87 -7.62
CA VAL A 71 -3.83 10.69 -7.66
C VAL A 71 -3.94 10.17 -9.08
N GLU A 72 -4.16 11.08 -10.03
CA GLU A 72 -4.36 10.76 -11.44
C GLU A 72 -3.13 10.07 -12.04
N ALA A 73 -1.94 10.65 -11.85
CA ALA A 73 -0.70 10.08 -12.37
C ALA A 73 -0.44 8.68 -11.78
N GLY A 74 -0.66 8.50 -10.47
CA GLY A 74 -0.49 7.20 -9.83
C GLY A 74 -1.44 6.13 -10.35
N LEU A 75 -2.70 6.49 -10.58
CA LEU A 75 -3.70 5.55 -11.11
C LEU A 75 -3.43 5.19 -12.57
N MET A 76 -2.99 6.14 -13.39
CA MET A 76 -2.63 5.87 -14.79
C MET A 76 -1.44 4.92 -14.89
N ASP A 77 -0.40 5.10 -14.07
CA ASP A 77 0.74 4.17 -14.05
C ASP A 77 0.34 2.77 -13.52
N MET A 78 -0.50 2.71 -12.48
CA MET A 78 -1.05 1.42 -12.02
C MET A 78 -1.85 0.72 -13.12
N LEU A 79 -2.68 1.46 -13.86
CA LEU A 79 -3.49 0.92 -14.96
C LEU A 79 -2.61 0.39 -16.09
N ASP A 80 -1.60 1.15 -16.54
CA ASP A 80 -0.63 0.69 -17.54
C ASP A 80 0.04 -0.62 -17.11
N ARG A 81 0.47 -0.70 -15.84
CA ARG A 81 1.08 -1.91 -15.30
C ARG A 81 0.12 -3.09 -15.25
N MET A 82 -1.15 -2.87 -14.99
CA MET A 82 -2.17 -3.92 -15.04
C MET A 82 -2.36 -4.43 -16.48
N GLN A 83 -2.48 -3.52 -17.45
CA GLN A 83 -2.68 -3.86 -18.86
C GLN A 83 -1.47 -4.60 -19.45
N THR A 84 -0.27 -4.25 -19.03
CA THR A 84 0.99 -4.88 -19.49
C THR A 84 1.41 -6.09 -18.65
N GLY A 85 0.58 -6.55 -17.71
CA GLY A 85 0.87 -7.71 -16.85
C GLY A 85 1.95 -7.48 -15.79
N ARG A 86 2.43 -6.24 -15.63
CA ARG A 86 3.44 -5.85 -14.62
C ARG A 86 2.86 -5.60 -13.23
N TRP A 87 1.52 -5.64 -13.09
CA TRP A 87 0.80 -5.56 -11.82
C TRP A 87 -0.11 -6.77 -11.67
N LYS A 88 0.09 -7.53 -10.61
CA LYS A 88 -0.67 -8.76 -10.34
C LYS A 88 -1.24 -8.71 -8.92
N VAL A 89 -2.44 -9.24 -8.77
CA VAL A 89 -3.15 -9.28 -7.49
C VAL A 89 -3.51 -10.74 -7.19
N PHE A 90 -3.20 -11.19 -5.99
CA PHE A 90 -3.56 -12.54 -5.56
C PHE A 90 -5.07 -12.65 -5.35
N ARG A 91 -5.62 -13.81 -5.65
CA ARG A 91 -7.07 -14.08 -5.51
C ARG A 91 -7.57 -13.93 -4.08
N THR A 92 -6.68 -14.04 -3.10
CA THR A 92 -6.96 -13.84 -1.68
C THR A 92 -7.19 -12.38 -1.29
N CYS A 93 -6.83 -11.43 -2.14
CA CYS A 93 -7.05 -9.99 -1.93
C CYS A 93 -8.49 -9.62 -2.34
N GLY A 94 -9.47 -10.09 -1.58
CA GLY A 94 -10.89 -9.97 -1.91
C GLY A 94 -11.40 -8.52 -1.89
N ALA A 95 -11.00 -7.73 -0.89
CA ALA A 95 -11.38 -6.34 -0.77
C ALA A 95 -10.82 -5.50 -1.92
N TRP A 96 -9.57 -5.74 -2.32
CA TRP A 96 -8.94 -5.09 -3.45
C TRP A 96 -9.67 -5.39 -4.77
N LEU A 97 -10.01 -6.66 -4.99
CA LEU A 97 -10.71 -7.08 -6.20
C LEU A 97 -12.15 -6.53 -6.26
N GLU A 98 -12.82 -6.42 -5.12
CA GLU A 98 -14.13 -5.76 -5.01
C GLU A 98 -14.03 -4.30 -5.41
N GLU A 99 -13.13 -3.54 -4.77
CA GLU A 99 -12.93 -2.12 -5.06
C GLU A 99 -12.57 -1.89 -6.53
N ARG A 100 -11.67 -2.73 -7.10
CA ARG A 100 -11.29 -2.63 -8.52
C ARG A 100 -12.47 -2.76 -9.47
N ARG A 101 -13.47 -3.57 -9.16
CA ARG A 101 -14.68 -3.71 -9.98
C ARG A 101 -15.58 -2.49 -9.90
N LEU A 102 -15.63 -1.84 -8.75
CA LEU A 102 -16.47 -0.68 -8.48
C LEU A 102 -15.79 0.64 -8.89
N TYR A 103 -14.47 0.62 -9.08
CA TYR A 103 -13.68 1.81 -9.37
C TYR A 103 -14.01 2.38 -10.75
N HIS A 104 -14.57 3.58 -10.80
CA HIS A 104 -15.03 4.20 -12.03
C HIS A 104 -14.86 5.73 -12.01
N ARG A 105 -15.08 6.34 -13.17
CA ARG A 105 -15.19 7.78 -13.31
C ARG A 105 -16.65 8.18 -13.50
N LYS A 106 -17.03 9.29 -12.92
CA LYS A 106 -18.28 9.98 -13.17
C LYS A 106 -17.96 11.43 -13.51
N ASP A 107 -18.49 11.92 -14.61
CA ASP A 107 -18.26 13.29 -15.12
C ASP A 107 -16.76 13.66 -15.18
N GLY A 108 -15.94 12.74 -15.67
CA GLY A 108 -14.50 12.89 -15.78
C GLY A 108 -13.71 12.81 -14.47
N LYS A 109 -14.38 12.76 -13.32
CA LYS A 109 -13.74 12.68 -11.99
C LYS A 109 -13.76 11.27 -11.45
N ILE A 110 -12.71 10.92 -10.71
CA ILE A 110 -12.63 9.65 -10.00
C ILE A 110 -13.64 9.66 -8.85
N VAL A 111 -14.48 8.63 -8.80
CA VAL A 111 -15.39 8.42 -7.67
C VAL A 111 -14.60 7.81 -6.52
N LYS A 112 -14.50 8.56 -5.42
CA LYS A 112 -13.80 8.14 -4.21
C LYS A 112 -14.75 7.45 -3.23
N GLU A 113 -15.34 6.35 -3.69
CA GLU A 113 -16.18 5.50 -2.85
C GLU A 113 -15.59 4.10 -2.83
N ARG A 114 -15.32 3.57 -1.64
CA ARG A 114 -14.74 2.23 -1.47
C ARG A 114 -13.44 2.08 -2.29
N ASP A 115 -12.50 2.99 -2.08
CA ASP A 115 -11.22 3.01 -2.77
C ASP A 115 -10.02 2.84 -1.82
N ASP A 116 -10.26 2.38 -0.61
CA ASP A 116 -9.28 2.31 0.48
C ASP A 116 -8.06 1.45 0.11
N THR A 117 -8.30 0.24 -0.43
CA THR A 117 -7.22 -0.69 -0.80
C THR A 117 -6.53 -0.30 -2.10
N ILE A 118 -7.24 0.31 -3.04
CA ILE A 118 -6.67 0.88 -4.27
C ILE A 118 -5.76 2.07 -3.92
N SER A 119 -6.24 2.97 -3.06
CA SER A 119 -5.46 4.10 -2.57
C SER A 119 -4.23 3.65 -1.77
N ALA A 120 -4.37 2.67 -0.87
CA ALA A 120 -3.25 2.08 -0.14
C ALA A 120 -2.21 1.46 -1.09
N SER A 121 -2.65 0.76 -2.13
CA SER A 121 -1.76 0.20 -3.16
C SER A 121 -0.99 1.28 -3.91
N ARG A 122 -1.64 2.40 -4.23
CA ARG A 122 -1.01 3.57 -4.85
C ARG A 122 0.06 4.16 -3.94
N TYR A 123 -0.22 4.34 -2.64
CA TYR A 123 0.77 4.85 -1.68
C TYR A 123 1.97 3.91 -1.57
N ALA A 124 1.75 2.62 -1.44
CA ALA A 124 2.84 1.64 -1.41
C ALA A 124 3.67 1.68 -2.70
N TYR A 125 3.01 1.82 -3.84
CA TYR A 125 3.67 1.91 -5.14
C TYR A 125 4.55 3.16 -5.28
N MET A 126 4.06 4.32 -4.84
CA MET A 126 4.83 5.57 -4.83
C MET A 126 6.12 5.45 -4.00
N MET A 127 6.12 4.59 -2.99
CA MET A 127 7.22 4.41 -2.04
C MET A 127 8.07 3.15 -2.30
N LEU A 128 8.00 2.55 -3.48
CA LEU A 128 8.78 1.36 -3.84
C LEU A 128 10.30 1.52 -3.63
N ARG A 129 10.81 2.75 -3.64
CA ARG A 129 12.22 3.04 -3.33
C ARG A 129 12.65 2.64 -1.92
N PHE A 130 11.69 2.46 -1.00
CA PHE A 130 11.92 1.99 0.38
C PHE A 130 11.60 0.51 0.56
N ALA A 131 11.30 -0.22 -0.52
CA ALA A 131 11.01 -1.63 -0.44
C ALA A 131 12.22 -2.39 0.13
N THR A 132 11.95 -3.29 1.08
CA THR A 132 12.96 -4.14 1.70
C THR A 132 12.75 -5.58 1.27
N VAL A 133 13.85 -6.33 1.16
CA VAL A 133 13.81 -7.78 0.94
C VAL A 133 14.20 -8.45 2.24
N ARG A 134 13.33 -9.32 2.76
CA ARG A 134 13.69 -10.18 3.88
C ARG A 134 14.82 -11.10 3.44
N ARG A 135 15.98 -10.96 4.05
CA ARG A 135 17.07 -11.93 3.95
C ARG A 135 16.81 -12.99 5.02
N ASP A 136 16.04 -14.01 4.69
CA ASP A 136 16.08 -15.23 5.48
C ASP A 136 17.49 -15.79 5.31
N GLY A 137 18.14 -16.19 6.40
CA GLY A 137 19.53 -16.70 6.37
C GLY A 137 19.75 -17.98 5.56
N SER A 138 18.77 -18.41 4.78
CA SER A 138 18.88 -19.43 3.75
C SER A 138 19.44 -18.79 2.49
N THR A 139 20.67 -19.11 2.16
CA THR A 139 21.27 -18.84 0.84
C THR A 139 20.34 -19.40 -0.22
N ILE A 140 19.57 -18.54 -0.88
CA ILE A 140 18.86 -18.93 -2.09
C ILE A 140 19.97 -19.21 -3.12
N LYS A 141 20.34 -20.49 -3.31
CA LYS A 141 21.09 -20.90 -4.48
C LYS A 141 20.27 -20.47 -5.69
N GLN A 142 20.76 -19.49 -6.43
CA GLN A 142 20.21 -19.16 -7.74
C GLN A 142 20.22 -20.45 -8.56
N ARG A 143 19.06 -21.07 -8.72
CA ARG A 143 18.90 -22.08 -9.76
C ARG A 143 18.92 -21.35 -11.09
N ASN A 144 20.02 -21.47 -11.80
CA ASN A 144 20.08 -21.09 -13.20
C ASN A 144 19.03 -21.93 -13.95
N ILE A 145 17.87 -21.34 -14.18
CA ILE A 145 16.87 -21.91 -15.09
C ILE A 145 17.42 -21.61 -16.49
N LYS A 146 18.10 -22.60 -17.09
CA LYS A 146 18.32 -22.58 -18.53
C LYS A 146 16.96 -22.74 -19.20
N VAL A 147 16.50 -21.70 -19.86
CA VAL A 147 15.38 -21.77 -20.80
C VAL A 147 15.99 -22.40 -22.09
N LEU A 148 15.50 -23.56 -22.44
CA LEU A 148 15.74 -24.19 -23.77
C LEU A 148 14.84 -23.51 -24.79
#